data_57bfdfbdc35542c9209b4dd9560e33ac
#
_entry.id   57bfdfbdc35542c9209b4dd9560e33ac
#
_cell.length_a   1.000
_cell.length_b   1.000
_cell.length_c   1.000
_cell.angle_alpha   90.00
_cell.angle_beta   90.00
_cell.angle_gamma   90.00
#
_symmetry.space_group_name_H-M   'P 1'
#
loop_
_entity.id
_entity.type
_entity.pdbx_description
1 polymer ?
#
loop_
_entity_poly.entity_id
_entity_poly.type
_entity_poly.pdbx_seq_one_letter_code
_entity_poly.pdbx_strand_id
1 'polypeptide(L)'
;MKPLYLFFVVLGTLCSSFAQTGKVMDELKLNSKILKGERKFAVYLPPDYETSSRSYPVLYLLHGYTDDQTGWVQFGEVQHIADKAINEGTATPMIIIMPDADTGLPGYTNAISGNWNYEDFFFEELMPHVEGRFRIKKKKQFRAVAGLSMGGGGSFLYALHRPDLFSSAAPLSAWMGPQTLEEMNDFAKRENMKFEEKNFNAFLEHNNPLKLVDQMSKETLNSVRWYIDCGDDDFLYEA
;
A
#
# COMPACT_ATOMS: atom_id res chain seq x y z
N MET A 1 69.45 0.05 -33.89
CA MET A 1 68.06 -0.31 -33.69
C MET A 1 67.62 0.39 -32.42
N LYS A 2 66.71 1.42 -32.51
CA LYS A 2 66.17 2.12 -31.34
C LYS A 2 64.85 1.46 -30.95
N PRO A 3 64.59 1.14 -29.68
CA PRO A 3 63.26 0.59 -29.26
C PRO A 3 62.20 1.65 -29.30
N LEU A 4 61.10 1.32 -29.97
CA LEU A 4 59.88 2.12 -30.02
C LEU A 4 59.04 1.79 -28.79
N TYR A 5 58.93 2.71 -27.83
CA TYR A 5 58.04 2.57 -26.68
C TYR A 5 56.61 3.00 -27.09
N LEU A 6 55.71 2.00 -27.18
CA LEU A 6 54.29 2.24 -27.42
C LEU A 6 53.62 2.62 -26.10
N PHE A 7 53.23 3.89 -25.95
CA PHE A 7 52.48 4.37 -24.78
C PHE A 7 51.01 4.07 -25.00
N PHE A 8 50.46 3.09 -24.31
CA PHE A 8 49.00 2.87 -24.22
C PHE A 8 48.40 3.89 -23.25
N VAL A 9 47.74 4.91 -23.77
CA VAL A 9 46.86 5.81 -22.95
C VAL A 9 45.53 5.09 -22.77
N VAL A 10 45.29 4.51 -21.60
CA VAL A 10 43.99 4.01 -21.19
C VAL A 10 43.12 5.23 -20.82
N LEU A 11 42.28 5.65 -21.75
CA LEU A 11 41.26 6.65 -21.47
C LEU A 11 40.19 5.97 -20.59
N GLY A 12 40.31 6.09 -19.27
CA GLY A 12 39.29 5.70 -18.32
C GLY A 12 38.11 6.68 -18.49
N THR A 13 37.04 6.24 -19.17
CA THR A 13 35.76 6.93 -19.13
C THR A 13 35.23 6.85 -17.70
N LEU A 14 35.34 7.93 -16.94
CA LEU A 14 34.59 8.13 -15.70
C LEU A 14 33.11 8.20 -16.08
N CYS A 15 32.43 7.07 -16.10
CA CYS A 15 30.97 7.04 -16.09
C CYS A 15 30.52 7.60 -14.75
N SER A 16 30.26 8.89 -14.68
CA SER A 16 29.49 9.46 -13.56
C SER A 16 28.12 8.82 -13.58
N SER A 17 27.91 7.81 -12.75
CA SER A 17 26.57 7.28 -12.48
C SER A 17 25.80 8.38 -11.76
N PHE A 18 25.07 9.21 -12.49
CA PHE A 18 24.04 10.02 -11.88
C PHE A 18 23.00 9.07 -11.30
N ALA A 19 22.70 9.20 -10.01
CA ALA A 19 21.59 8.49 -9.41
C ALA A 19 20.31 8.83 -10.20
N GLN A 20 19.68 7.82 -10.78
CA GLN A 20 18.45 8.04 -11.52
C GLN A 20 17.32 8.28 -10.51
N THR A 21 16.43 9.22 -10.84
CA THR A 21 15.31 9.61 -9.99
C THR A 21 14.02 9.06 -10.57
N GLY A 22 13.20 8.46 -9.72
CA GLY A 22 11.85 8.05 -10.06
C GLY A 22 10.92 9.25 -10.24
N LYS A 23 9.71 8.99 -10.68
CA LYS A 23 8.70 10.02 -10.97
C LYS A 23 7.46 9.80 -10.10
N VAL A 24 7.00 10.84 -9.44
CA VAL A 24 5.71 10.87 -8.74
C VAL A 24 4.66 11.57 -9.59
N MET A 25 3.46 11.03 -9.64
CA MET A 25 2.25 11.65 -10.17
C MET A 25 1.18 11.54 -9.08
N ASP A 26 0.78 12.65 -8.45
CA ASP A 26 -0.05 12.70 -7.24
C ASP A 26 -1.47 13.24 -7.44
N GLU A 27 -1.81 13.65 -8.67
CA GLU A 27 -3.13 14.18 -9.04
C GLU A 27 -3.90 13.27 -10.00
N LEU A 28 -3.62 11.96 -9.97
CA LEU A 28 -4.32 11.01 -10.82
C LEU A 28 -5.72 10.72 -10.26
N LYS A 29 -6.65 10.41 -11.17
CA LYS A 29 -8.06 10.27 -10.85
C LYS A 29 -8.67 9.07 -11.55
N LEU A 30 -9.65 8.47 -10.86
CA LEU A 30 -10.50 7.39 -11.32
C LEU A 30 -11.96 7.71 -10.96
N ASN A 31 -12.86 7.64 -11.93
CA ASN A 31 -14.29 7.69 -11.66
C ASN A 31 -14.79 6.33 -11.20
N SER A 32 -15.15 6.26 -9.92
CA SER A 32 -15.69 5.07 -9.30
C SER A 32 -17.20 4.98 -9.47
N LYS A 33 -17.68 3.82 -9.91
CA LYS A 33 -19.11 3.49 -9.92
C LYS A 33 -19.56 3.02 -8.54
N ILE A 34 -18.70 2.28 -7.85
CA ILE A 34 -18.95 1.73 -6.50
C ILE A 34 -19.09 2.87 -5.50
N LEU A 35 -18.14 3.79 -5.47
CA LEU A 35 -18.14 4.95 -4.56
C LEU A 35 -18.87 6.17 -5.13
N LYS A 36 -19.44 6.07 -6.33
CA LYS A 36 -20.28 7.08 -6.98
C LYS A 36 -19.63 8.47 -7.06
N GLY A 37 -18.33 8.49 -7.39
CA GLY A 37 -17.60 9.75 -7.48
C GLY A 37 -16.18 9.57 -7.97
N GLU A 38 -15.49 10.70 -8.14
CA GLU A 38 -14.08 10.73 -8.49
C GLU A 38 -13.23 10.35 -7.26
N ARG A 39 -12.28 9.43 -7.44
CA ARG A 39 -11.29 9.06 -6.43
C ARG A 39 -9.91 9.40 -6.93
N LYS A 40 -9.09 9.96 -6.05
CA LYS A 40 -7.70 10.31 -6.35
C LYS A 40 -6.77 9.16 -5.99
N PHE A 41 -5.62 9.16 -6.61
CA PHE A 41 -4.50 8.29 -6.24
C PHE A 41 -3.19 8.90 -6.74
N ALA A 42 -2.10 8.61 -6.03
CA ALA A 42 -0.77 8.92 -6.47
C ALA A 42 -0.03 7.67 -6.92
N VAL A 43 0.97 7.86 -7.78
CA VAL A 43 1.81 6.80 -8.31
C VAL A 43 3.27 7.23 -8.27
N TYR A 44 4.13 6.39 -7.70
CA TYR A 44 5.56 6.47 -7.92
C TYR A 44 5.97 5.46 -9.01
N LEU A 45 6.74 5.93 -9.99
CA LEU A 45 7.36 5.13 -11.05
C LEU A 45 8.87 5.05 -10.80
N PRO A 46 9.48 3.85 -10.90
CA PRO A 46 10.91 3.70 -10.61
C PRO A 46 11.80 4.41 -11.64
N PRO A 47 13.08 4.70 -11.28
CA PRO A 47 13.97 5.53 -12.09
C PRO A 47 14.13 5.11 -13.55
N ASP A 48 14.08 3.81 -13.83
CA ASP A 48 14.21 3.28 -15.19
C ASP A 48 12.89 3.08 -15.93
N TYR A 49 11.76 3.57 -15.37
CA TYR A 49 10.45 3.34 -15.96
C TYR A 49 10.34 3.86 -17.40
N GLU A 50 10.82 5.05 -17.69
CA GLU A 50 10.71 5.66 -19.04
C GLU A 50 11.74 5.07 -20.04
N THR A 51 12.85 4.52 -19.55
CA THR A 51 13.94 3.99 -20.39
C THR A 51 13.87 2.48 -20.60
N SER A 52 13.01 1.77 -19.88
CA SER A 52 12.83 0.32 -19.92
C SER A 52 11.43 -0.04 -20.46
N SER A 53 11.33 -1.17 -21.15
CA SER A 53 10.04 -1.76 -21.56
C SER A 53 9.52 -2.84 -20.62
N ARG A 54 10.24 -3.13 -19.52
CA ARG A 54 9.88 -4.19 -18.56
C ARG A 54 8.63 -3.85 -17.76
N SER A 55 7.99 -4.87 -17.21
CA SER A 55 6.95 -4.73 -16.20
C SER A 55 7.53 -4.86 -14.80
N TYR A 56 6.92 -4.21 -13.83
CA TYR A 56 7.39 -4.06 -12.46
C TYR A 56 6.49 -4.73 -11.44
N PRO A 57 7.01 -5.19 -10.29
CA PRO A 57 6.20 -5.44 -9.11
C PRO A 57 5.44 -4.18 -8.68
N VAL A 58 4.38 -4.35 -7.92
CA VAL A 58 3.57 -3.25 -7.37
C VAL A 58 3.45 -3.36 -5.86
N LEU A 59 3.61 -2.22 -5.21
CA LEU A 59 3.25 -1.98 -3.82
C LEU A 59 2.02 -1.08 -3.78
N TYR A 60 0.94 -1.53 -3.13
CA TYR A 60 -0.18 -0.68 -2.74
C TYR A 60 0.10 -0.16 -1.34
N LEU A 61 0.28 1.16 -1.21
CA LEU A 61 0.74 1.82 0.01
C LEU A 61 -0.37 2.74 0.55
N LEU A 62 -0.97 2.33 1.66
CA LEU A 62 -2.16 2.91 2.23
C LEU A 62 -1.81 3.95 3.30
N HIS A 63 -2.43 5.14 3.24
CA HIS A 63 -2.18 6.24 4.17
C HIS A 63 -2.93 6.08 5.51
N GLY A 64 -2.54 6.87 6.51
CA GLY A 64 -3.20 6.93 7.82
C GLY A 64 -4.44 7.83 7.84
N TYR A 65 -5.13 7.86 8.98
CA TYR A 65 -6.28 8.74 9.20
C TYR A 65 -5.86 10.23 9.06
N THR A 66 -6.75 11.07 8.54
CA THR A 66 -6.54 12.49 8.24
C THR A 66 -5.59 12.81 7.08
N ASP A 67 -5.13 11.80 6.38
CA ASP A 67 -4.23 11.93 5.24
C ASP A 67 -4.98 11.63 3.91
N ASP A 68 -4.28 11.74 2.80
CA ASP A 68 -4.82 11.46 1.46
C ASP A 68 -3.75 10.76 0.58
N GLN A 69 -3.96 10.72 -0.73
CA GLN A 69 -3.01 10.11 -1.68
C GLN A 69 -1.63 10.77 -1.68
N THR A 70 -1.49 11.97 -1.13
CA THR A 70 -0.21 12.71 -1.11
C THR A 70 0.60 12.52 0.16
N GLY A 71 0.02 11.95 1.22
CA GLY A 71 0.66 11.82 2.52
C GLY A 71 1.99 11.09 2.49
N TRP A 72 2.07 9.97 1.81
CA TRP A 72 3.33 9.25 1.61
C TRP A 72 4.35 10.01 0.75
N VAL A 73 3.87 10.90 -0.12
CA VAL A 73 4.74 11.76 -0.94
C VAL A 73 5.31 12.91 -0.11
N GLN A 74 4.44 13.60 0.66
CA GLN A 74 4.79 14.83 1.38
C GLN A 74 5.47 14.57 2.72
N PHE A 75 4.96 13.62 3.49
CA PHE A 75 5.42 13.32 4.85
C PHE A 75 6.28 12.06 4.92
N GLY A 76 5.96 11.05 4.10
CA GLY A 76 6.69 9.79 4.04
C GLY A 76 7.89 9.80 3.11
N GLU A 77 8.14 10.90 2.38
CA GLU A 77 9.27 11.04 1.43
C GLU A 77 9.47 9.83 0.51
N VAL A 78 8.36 9.20 0.09
CA VAL A 78 8.35 7.90 -0.60
C VAL A 78 9.26 7.87 -1.82
N GLN A 79 9.34 8.98 -2.59
CA GLN A 79 10.20 9.07 -3.76
C GLN A 79 11.67 8.98 -3.36
N HIS A 80 12.10 9.77 -2.38
CA HIS A 80 13.48 9.79 -1.92
C HIS A 80 13.92 8.43 -1.37
N ILE A 81 13.09 7.83 -0.53
CA ILE A 81 13.38 6.53 0.09
C ILE A 81 13.42 5.41 -0.95
N ALA A 82 12.45 5.39 -1.86
CA ALA A 82 12.40 4.36 -2.91
C ALA A 82 13.57 4.51 -3.89
N ASP A 83 13.87 5.73 -4.35
CA ASP A 83 15.01 5.98 -5.23
C ASP A 83 16.33 5.56 -4.60
N LYS A 84 16.54 5.92 -3.33
CA LYS A 84 17.74 5.53 -2.58
C LYS A 84 17.85 4.02 -2.50
N ALA A 85 16.82 3.33 -2.04
CA ALA A 85 16.84 1.87 -1.87
C ALA A 85 17.03 1.14 -3.20
N ILE A 86 16.44 1.64 -4.30
CA ILE A 86 16.60 1.07 -5.64
C ILE A 86 18.02 1.30 -6.17
N ASN A 87 18.57 2.52 -6.04
CA ASN A 87 19.90 2.86 -6.52
C ASN A 87 21.01 2.13 -5.73
N GLU A 88 20.80 1.88 -4.45
CA GLU A 88 21.68 1.09 -3.58
C GLU A 88 21.54 -0.44 -3.79
N GLY A 89 20.54 -0.87 -4.57
CA GLY A 89 20.27 -2.29 -4.81
C GLY A 89 19.66 -3.04 -3.62
N THR A 90 19.18 -2.33 -2.59
CA THR A 90 18.50 -2.89 -1.41
C THR A 90 17.01 -3.15 -1.67
N ALA A 91 16.44 -2.49 -2.67
CA ALA A 91 15.08 -2.75 -3.14
C ALA A 91 15.04 -3.02 -4.65
N THR A 92 14.12 -3.90 -5.06
CA THR A 92 13.80 -4.10 -6.47
C THR A 92 13.02 -2.89 -6.99
N PRO A 93 13.34 -2.36 -8.20
CA PRO A 93 12.50 -1.34 -8.82
C PRO A 93 11.05 -1.79 -8.92
N MET A 94 10.14 -0.97 -8.37
CA MET A 94 8.71 -1.26 -8.28
C MET A 94 7.87 -0.01 -8.54
N ILE A 95 6.61 -0.22 -8.90
CA ILE A 95 5.59 0.82 -8.94
C ILE A 95 4.94 0.88 -7.56
N ILE A 96 4.71 2.09 -7.02
CA ILE A 96 3.98 2.27 -5.76
C ILE A 96 2.69 3.02 -6.07
N ILE A 97 1.55 2.45 -5.65
CA ILE A 97 0.22 3.03 -5.81
C ILE A 97 -0.26 3.49 -4.43
N MET A 98 -0.60 4.76 -4.32
CA MET A 98 -1.05 5.39 -3.08
C MET A 98 -2.46 5.96 -3.30
N PRO A 99 -3.52 5.20 -2.95
CA PRO A 99 -4.88 5.64 -3.13
C PRO A 99 -5.35 6.55 -1.99
N ASP A 100 -6.27 7.47 -2.30
CA ASP A 100 -7.02 8.25 -1.33
C ASP A 100 -8.21 7.44 -0.80
N ALA A 101 -8.26 7.19 0.50
CA ALA A 101 -9.36 6.50 1.17
C ALA A 101 -10.36 7.43 1.83
N ASP A 102 -10.22 8.74 1.67
CA ASP A 102 -11.06 9.78 2.27
C ASP A 102 -11.34 9.56 3.78
N THR A 103 -10.80 10.40 4.58
CA THR A 103 -10.75 10.19 6.03
C THR A 103 -12.02 10.61 6.78
N GLY A 104 -13.02 11.05 6.09
CA GLY A 104 -14.34 11.34 6.69
C GLY A 104 -15.19 10.08 6.95
N LEU A 105 -14.74 8.89 6.53
CA LEU A 105 -15.48 7.63 6.54
C LEU A 105 -14.59 6.45 7.00
N PRO A 106 -15.12 5.21 7.05
CA PRO A 106 -14.40 4.04 7.60
C PRO A 106 -13.09 3.65 6.89
N GLY A 107 -12.57 4.48 6.01
CA GLY A 107 -11.29 4.23 5.36
C GLY A 107 -11.34 3.08 4.36
N TYR A 108 -10.51 2.07 4.56
CA TYR A 108 -10.23 1.01 3.58
C TYR A 108 -11.21 -0.15 3.56
N THR A 109 -12.14 -0.24 4.52
CA THR A 109 -13.15 -1.32 4.56
C THR A 109 -14.47 -0.90 3.91
N ASN A 110 -15.33 -1.88 3.66
CA ASN A 110 -16.72 -1.61 3.33
C ASN A 110 -17.45 -1.18 4.61
N ALA A 111 -18.14 -0.05 4.56
CA ALA A 111 -18.85 0.49 5.72
C ALA A 111 -20.03 -0.37 6.16
N ILE A 112 -20.26 -0.44 7.46
CA ILE A 112 -21.41 -1.11 8.07
C ILE A 112 -22.73 -0.62 7.46
N SER A 113 -22.81 0.66 7.12
CA SER A 113 -23.98 1.28 6.49
C SER A 113 -24.18 0.96 5.01
N GLY A 114 -23.16 0.35 4.36
CA GLY A 114 -23.16 0.05 2.93
C GLY A 114 -23.04 1.28 2.00
N ASN A 115 -22.83 2.48 2.56
CA ASN A 115 -22.71 3.72 1.77
C ASN A 115 -21.26 4.04 1.36
N TRP A 116 -20.30 3.28 1.84
CA TRP A 116 -18.89 3.39 1.53
C TRP A 116 -18.27 1.99 1.38
N ASN A 117 -18.23 1.49 0.15
CA ASN A 117 -17.71 0.15 -0.16
C ASN A 117 -16.30 0.26 -0.74
N TYR A 118 -15.35 0.70 0.12
CA TYR A 118 -14.01 1.01 -0.36
C TYR A 118 -13.20 -0.23 -0.71
N GLU A 119 -13.36 -1.31 0.03
CA GLU A 119 -12.68 -2.58 -0.29
C GLU A 119 -13.09 -3.11 -1.66
N ASP A 120 -14.40 -3.08 -1.98
CA ASP A 120 -14.90 -3.44 -3.30
C ASP A 120 -14.32 -2.51 -4.38
N PHE A 121 -14.31 -1.20 -4.14
CA PHE A 121 -13.67 -0.25 -5.04
C PHE A 121 -12.19 -0.57 -5.27
N PHE A 122 -11.45 -0.90 -4.21
CA PHE A 122 -10.04 -1.19 -4.31
C PHE A 122 -9.77 -2.42 -5.20
N PHE A 123 -10.50 -3.52 -4.97
CA PHE A 123 -10.26 -4.76 -5.70
C PHE A 123 -10.92 -4.79 -7.09
N GLU A 124 -12.08 -4.19 -7.25
CA GLU A 124 -12.86 -4.30 -8.48
C GLU A 124 -12.64 -3.15 -9.47
N GLU A 125 -12.24 -1.97 -8.98
CA GLU A 125 -12.04 -0.79 -9.82
C GLU A 125 -10.59 -0.29 -9.83
N LEU A 126 -10.00 0.01 -8.66
CA LEU A 126 -8.67 0.61 -8.58
C LEU A 126 -7.56 -0.33 -9.09
N MET A 127 -7.47 -1.55 -8.54
CA MET A 127 -6.45 -2.51 -8.95
C MET A 127 -6.49 -2.79 -10.46
N PRO A 128 -7.65 -3.16 -11.07
CA PRO A 128 -7.73 -3.35 -12.52
C PRO A 128 -7.35 -2.12 -13.32
N HIS A 129 -7.75 -0.92 -12.87
CA HIS A 129 -7.44 0.34 -13.54
C HIS A 129 -5.94 0.61 -13.57
N VAL A 130 -5.25 0.56 -12.43
CA VAL A 130 -3.81 0.84 -12.35
C VAL A 130 -2.98 -0.25 -13.06
N GLU A 131 -3.39 -1.51 -12.95
CA GLU A 131 -2.75 -2.63 -13.62
C GLU A 131 -3.00 -2.64 -15.14
N GLY A 132 -4.04 -1.97 -15.62
CA GLY A 132 -4.28 -1.74 -17.04
C GLY A 132 -3.51 -0.54 -17.59
N ARG A 133 -3.24 0.46 -16.77
CA ARG A 133 -2.61 1.72 -17.16
C ARG A 133 -1.09 1.71 -17.07
N PHE A 134 -0.53 0.99 -16.09
CA PHE A 134 0.91 0.93 -15.85
C PHE A 134 1.47 -0.46 -16.15
N ARG A 135 2.78 -0.54 -16.39
CA ARG A 135 3.48 -1.80 -16.68
C ARG A 135 3.70 -2.62 -15.38
N ILE A 136 2.61 -3.12 -14.81
CA ILE A 136 2.57 -3.92 -13.60
C ILE A 136 2.56 -5.41 -13.93
N LYS A 137 3.31 -6.21 -13.16
CA LYS A 137 3.25 -7.68 -13.20
C LYS A 137 2.03 -8.18 -12.42
N LYS A 138 1.00 -8.65 -13.13
CA LYS A 138 -0.33 -9.00 -12.59
C LYS A 138 -0.42 -10.38 -11.92
N LYS A 139 0.60 -10.79 -11.17
CA LYS A 139 0.62 -12.08 -10.46
C LYS A 139 0.85 -11.85 -8.97
N LYS A 140 0.26 -12.70 -8.11
CA LYS A 140 0.40 -12.66 -6.65
C LYS A 140 1.84 -12.37 -6.20
N GLN A 141 2.81 -13.11 -6.70
CA GLN A 141 4.22 -12.99 -6.32
C GLN A 141 4.85 -11.60 -6.53
N PHE A 142 4.18 -10.73 -7.27
CA PHE A 142 4.63 -9.38 -7.59
C PHE A 142 3.77 -8.29 -6.99
N ARG A 143 2.80 -8.64 -6.13
CA ARG A 143 1.95 -7.69 -5.42
C ARG A 143 2.24 -7.70 -3.94
N ALA A 144 2.40 -6.50 -3.39
CA ALA A 144 2.50 -6.26 -1.97
C ALA A 144 1.49 -5.19 -1.55
N VAL A 145 1.06 -5.24 -0.30
CA VAL A 145 0.27 -4.19 0.33
C VAL A 145 0.92 -3.78 1.64
N ALA A 146 0.96 -2.48 1.92
CA ALA A 146 1.49 -1.93 3.16
C ALA A 146 0.68 -0.69 3.55
N GLY A 147 0.79 -0.26 4.79
CA GLY A 147 0.17 0.97 5.22
C GLY A 147 0.42 1.28 6.68
N LEU A 148 0.13 2.51 7.07
CA LEU A 148 0.30 3.01 8.43
C LEU A 148 -1.05 3.27 9.09
N SER A 149 -1.21 2.93 10.38
CA SER A 149 -2.38 3.23 11.19
C SER A 149 -3.66 2.69 10.54
N MET A 150 -4.60 3.53 10.12
CA MET A 150 -5.78 3.14 9.34
C MET A 150 -5.39 2.32 8.09
N GLY A 151 -4.34 2.74 7.37
CA GLY A 151 -3.78 1.98 6.24
C GLY A 151 -3.07 0.69 6.65
N GLY A 152 -2.53 0.65 7.87
CA GLY A 152 -2.00 -0.57 8.48
C GLY A 152 -3.11 -1.61 8.65
N GLY A 153 -4.24 -1.22 9.25
CA GLY A 153 -5.43 -2.04 9.36
C GLY A 153 -5.96 -2.49 8.00
N GLY A 154 -6.08 -1.56 7.05
CA GLY A 154 -6.50 -1.86 5.68
C GLY A 154 -5.58 -2.87 4.99
N SER A 155 -4.26 -2.70 5.10
CA SER A 155 -3.28 -3.62 4.49
C SER A 155 -3.34 -5.03 5.11
N PHE A 156 -3.59 -5.09 6.43
CA PHE A 156 -3.76 -6.36 7.12
C PHE A 156 -5.01 -7.10 6.64
N LEU A 157 -6.17 -6.43 6.67
CA LEU A 157 -7.43 -7.02 6.22
C LEU A 157 -7.39 -7.42 4.75
N TYR A 158 -6.84 -6.59 3.86
CA TYR A 158 -6.74 -6.93 2.44
C TYR A 158 -5.95 -8.21 2.19
N ALA A 159 -4.84 -8.40 2.91
CA ALA A 159 -4.04 -9.61 2.77
C ALA A 159 -4.69 -10.84 3.42
N LEU A 160 -5.52 -10.66 4.46
CA LEU A 160 -6.32 -11.73 5.05
C LEU A 160 -7.52 -12.12 4.16
N HIS A 161 -8.23 -11.14 3.60
CA HIS A 161 -9.37 -11.39 2.73
C HIS A 161 -8.96 -11.96 1.37
N ARG A 162 -7.83 -11.50 0.83
CA ARG A 162 -7.35 -11.86 -0.50
C ARG A 162 -5.90 -12.37 -0.48
N PRO A 163 -5.64 -13.45 0.28
CA PRO A 163 -4.31 -14.07 0.31
C PRO A 163 -3.89 -14.63 -1.06
N ASP A 164 -4.83 -14.79 -1.98
CA ASP A 164 -4.59 -15.15 -3.38
C ASP A 164 -3.97 -14.02 -4.22
N LEU A 165 -4.10 -12.76 -3.81
CA LEU A 165 -3.64 -11.59 -4.56
C LEU A 165 -2.28 -11.07 -4.12
N PHE A 166 -1.92 -11.18 -2.85
CA PHE A 166 -0.71 -10.58 -2.29
C PHE A 166 0.31 -11.62 -1.85
N SER A 167 1.57 -11.40 -2.19
CA SER A 167 2.70 -12.22 -1.72
C SER A 167 3.32 -11.70 -0.43
N SER A 168 3.08 -10.42 -0.09
CA SER A 168 3.53 -9.83 1.16
C SER A 168 2.60 -8.71 1.62
N ALA A 169 2.53 -8.53 2.94
CA ALA A 169 1.80 -7.47 3.60
C ALA A 169 2.66 -6.87 4.72
N ALA A 170 2.61 -5.54 4.84
CA ALA A 170 3.33 -4.82 5.88
C ALA A 170 2.38 -3.83 6.60
N PRO A 171 1.56 -4.31 7.55
CA PRO A 171 0.79 -3.46 8.44
C PRO A 171 1.72 -2.81 9.47
N LEU A 172 1.77 -1.46 9.48
CA LEU A 172 2.59 -0.65 10.38
C LEU A 172 1.67 0.09 11.34
N SER A 173 1.91 -0.03 12.65
CA SER A 173 1.05 0.56 13.70
C SER A 173 -0.43 0.42 13.35
N ALA A 174 -0.88 -0.80 13.09
CA ALA A 174 -2.18 -1.05 12.46
C ALA A 174 -3.34 -0.74 13.41
N TRP A 175 -4.22 0.18 12.97
CA TRP A 175 -5.50 0.40 13.66
C TRP A 175 -6.58 -0.47 13.05
N MET A 176 -7.12 -1.38 13.86
CA MET A 176 -8.10 -2.38 13.40
C MET A 176 -9.55 -1.96 13.62
N GLY A 177 -9.78 -0.76 14.17
CA GLY A 177 -11.12 -0.30 14.56
C GLY A 177 -11.66 -1.00 15.82
N PRO A 178 -12.87 -0.65 16.26
CA PRO A 178 -13.52 -1.31 17.38
C PRO A 178 -13.73 -2.80 17.15
N GLN A 179 -13.32 -3.63 18.09
CA GLN A 179 -13.41 -5.09 18.02
C GLN A 179 -14.50 -5.66 18.94
N THR A 180 -15.04 -4.81 19.83
CA THR A 180 -16.12 -5.15 20.75
C THR A 180 -17.28 -4.16 20.63
N LEU A 181 -18.47 -4.56 21.09
CA LEU A 181 -19.63 -3.67 21.11
C LEU A 181 -19.43 -2.47 22.04
N GLU A 182 -18.69 -2.65 23.14
CA GLU A 182 -18.35 -1.57 24.07
C GLU A 182 -17.47 -0.53 23.38
N GLU A 183 -16.36 -0.96 22.75
CA GLU A 183 -15.49 -0.08 21.97
C GLU A 183 -16.22 0.61 20.84
N MET A 184 -17.15 -0.10 20.15
CA MET A 184 -17.94 0.49 19.09
C MET A 184 -18.91 1.56 19.60
N ASN A 185 -19.52 1.38 20.79
CA ASN A 185 -20.36 2.38 21.41
C ASN A 185 -19.57 3.64 21.77
N ASP A 186 -18.38 3.47 22.33
CA ASP A 186 -17.51 4.60 22.68
C ASP A 186 -16.99 5.32 21.43
N PHE A 187 -16.60 4.57 20.39
CA PHE A 187 -16.22 5.13 19.11
C PHE A 187 -17.38 5.92 18.48
N ALA A 188 -18.57 5.33 18.40
CA ALA A 188 -19.75 5.97 17.82
C ALA A 188 -20.14 7.25 18.57
N LYS A 189 -20.02 7.26 19.92
CA LYS A 189 -20.25 8.45 20.73
C LYS A 189 -19.24 9.56 20.45
N ARG A 190 -17.95 9.20 20.35
CA ARG A 190 -16.86 10.13 20.05
C ARG A 190 -17.00 10.75 18.66
N GLU A 191 -17.32 9.92 17.66
CA GLU A 191 -17.44 10.35 16.27
C GLU A 191 -18.85 10.85 15.91
N ASN A 192 -19.77 10.95 16.91
CA ASN A 192 -21.16 11.36 16.71
C ASN A 192 -21.87 10.57 15.58
N MET A 193 -21.60 9.28 15.50
CA MET A 193 -22.18 8.39 14.50
C MET A 193 -23.23 7.46 15.11
N LYS A 194 -24.14 6.97 14.25
CA LYS A 194 -25.13 5.95 14.61
C LYS A 194 -24.81 4.65 13.92
N PHE A 195 -25.02 3.56 14.62
CA PHE A 195 -24.90 2.22 14.06
C PHE A 195 -25.99 1.31 14.64
N GLU A 196 -26.20 0.18 13.98
CA GLU A 196 -27.06 -0.90 14.49
C GLU A 196 -26.17 -2.06 14.92
N GLU A 197 -26.35 -2.57 16.13
CA GLU A 197 -25.58 -3.67 16.69
C GLU A 197 -25.52 -4.90 15.77
N LYS A 198 -26.67 -5.26 15.16
CA LYS A 198 -26.72 -6.36 14.20
C LYS A 198 -25.74 -6.17 13.03
N ASN A 199 -25.69 -4.95 12.50
CA ASN A 199 -24.81 -4.62 11.37
C ASN A 199 -23.34 -4.59 11.79
N PHE A 200 -23.07 -4.11 13.02
CA PHE A 200 -21.71 -4.15 13.57
C PHE A 200 -21.23 -5.58 13.80
N ASN A 201 -22.06 -6.46 14.37
CA ASN A 201 -21.72 -7.87 14.54
C ASN A 201 -21.45 -8.55 13.19
N ALA A 202 -22.26 -8.27 12.15
CA ALA A 202 -22.00 -8.77 10.80
C ALA A 202 -20.68 -8.22 10.22
N PHE A 203 -20.37 -6.95 10.48
CA PHE A 203 -19.08 -6.35 10.10
C PHE A 203 -17.91 -7.06 10.77
N LEU A 204 -17.98 -7.34 12.09
CA LEU A 204 -16.94 -8.05 12.83
C LEU A 204 -16.75 -9.50 12.35
N GLU A 205 -17.83 -10.18 11.97
CA GLU A 205 -17.73 -11.52 11.38
C GLU A 205 -16.82 -11.54 10.15
N HIS A 206 -16.81 -10.46 9.39
CA HIS A 206 -16.01 -10.34 8.17
C HIS A 206 -14.65 -9.67 8.39
N ASN A 207 -14.54 -8.75 9.35
CA ASN A 207 -13.36 -7.87 9.49
C ASN A 207 -12.59 -8.05 10.80
N ASN A 208 -12.95 -9.00 11.67
CA ASN A 208 -12.15 -9.25 12.87
C ASN A 208 -10.87 -10.02 12.50
N PRO A 209 -9.67 -9.42 12.66
CA PRO A 209 -8.44 -10.02 12.20
C PRO A 209 -8.05 -11.30 12.95
N LEU A 210 -8.31 -11.36 14.26
CA LEU A 210 -8.01 -12.56 15.07
C LEU A 210 -8.89 -13.73 14.60
N LYS A 211 -10.17 -13.47 14.37
CA LYS A 211 -11.10 -14.48 13.85
C LYS A 211 -10.70 -14.96 12.45
N LEU A 212 -10.32 -14.05 11.57
CA LEU A 212 -9.84 -14.39 10.22
C LEU A 212 -8.59 -15.26 10.28
N VAL A 213 -7.62 -14.91 11.13
CA VAL A 213 -6.39 -15.70 11.33
C VAL A 213 -6.69 -17.09 11.87
N ASP A 214 -7.58 -17.21 12.87
CA ASP A 214 -7.96 -18.48 13.46
C ASP A 214 -8.68 -19.42 12.48
N GLN A 215 -9.43 -18.86 11.53
CA GLN A 215 -10.15 -19.61 10.50
C GLN A 215 -9.28 -20.01 9.30
N MET A 216 -8.13 -19.36 9.12
CA MET A 216 -7.25 -19.66 8.00
C MET A 216 -6.38 -20.89 8.24
N SER A 217 -6.14 -21.64 7.17
CA SER A 217 -5.13 -22.69 7.22
C SER A 217 -3.72 -22.11 7.35
N LYS A 218 -2.82 -22.84 8.02
CA LYS A 218 -1.40 -22.45 8.10
C LYS A 218 -0.77 -22.28 6.72
N GLU A 219 -1.17 -23.07 5.74
CA GLU A 219 -0.69 -22.95 4.36
C GLU A 219 -1.10 -21.60 3.76
N THR A 220 -2.35 -21.18 3.93
CA THR A 220 -2.86 -19.91 3.45
C THR A 220 -2.13 -18.74 4.13
N LEU A 221 -2.00 -18.75 5.46
CA LEU A 221 -1.28 -17.72 6.22
C LEU A 221 0.19 -17.61 5.77
N ASN A 222 0.87 -18.75 5.61
CA ASN A 222 2.26 -18.79 5.17
C ASN A 222 2.44 -18.47 3.67
N SER A 223 1.36 -18.40 2.91
CA SER A 223 1.40 -18.00 1.50
C SER A 223 1.60 -16.49 1.31
N VAL A 224 1.45 -15.71 2.37
CA VAL A 224 1.75 -14.28 2.46
C VAL A 224 2.95 -14.08 3.40
N ARG A 225 3.91 -13.26 2.99
CA ARG A 225 5.01 -12.84 3.87
C ARG A 225 4.53 -11.63 4.67
N TRP A 226 4.51 -11.77 5.97
CA TRP A 226 4.08 -10.72 6.90
C TRP A 226 5.28 -9.98 7.48
N TYR A 227 5.22 -8.65 7.48
CA TYR A 227 6.06 -7.76 8.26
C TYR A 227 5.13 -6.88 9.09
N ILE A 228 5.03 -7.14 10.38
CA ILE A 228 4.14 -6.42 11.30
C ILE A 228 5.03 -5.65 12.26
N ASP A 229 4.80 -4.36 12.37
CA ASP A 229 5.60 -3.46 13.20
C ASP A 229 4.71 -2.44 13.92
N CYS A 230 5.02 -2.20 15.20
CA CYS A 230 4.43 -1.18 16.02
C CYS A 230 5.49 -0.73 17.04
N GLY A 231 5.71 0.58 17.15
CA GLY A 231 6.63 1.11 18.17
C GLY A 231 6.12 0.83 19.58
N ASP A 232 7.01 0.58 20.52
CA ASP A 232 6.68 0.34 21.93
C ASP A 232 6.17 1.61 22.66
N ASP A 233 6.44 2.79 22.12
CA ASP A 233 5.87 4.08 22.55
C ASP A 233 4.62 4.50 21.74
N ASP A 234 4.16 3.67 20.81
CA ASP A 234 2.99 3.96 19.99
C ASP A 234 1.70 3.74 20.81
N PHE A 235 0.75 4.70 20.73
CA PHE A 235 -0.53 4.58 21.44
C PHE A 235 -1.40 3.40 20.95
N LEU A 236 -1.08 2.80 19.82
CA LEU A 236 -1.72 1.59 19.28
C LEU A 236 -1.04 0.30 19.73
N TYR A 237 0.05 0.36 20.52
CA TYR A 237 0.80 -0.82 20.90
C TYR A 237 0.00 -1.78 21.81
N GLU A 238 -0.89 -1.23 22.65
CA GLU A 238 -1.77 -1.99 23.54
C GLU A 238 -3.24 -2.04 23.05
N ALA A 239 -3.51 -1.59 21.81
CA ALA A 239 -4.86 -1.48 21.27
C ALA A 239 -5.35 -2.78 20.59
#